data_fca8f78f74e86873e4cee864c89164e1
#
_entry.id   fca8f78f74e86873e4cee864c89164e1
#
_cell.length_a   1.000
_cell.length_b   1.000
_cell.length_c   1.000
_cell.angle_alpha   90.00
_cell.angle_beta   90.00
_cell.angle_gamma   90.00
#
_symmetry.space_group_name_H-M   'P 1'
#
loop_
_entity.id
_entity.type
_entity.pdbx_description
1 polymer ?
#
loop_
_entity_poly.entity_id
_entity_poly.type
_entity_poly.pdbx_seq_one_letter_code
_entity_poly.pdbx_strand_id
1 'polypeptide(L)'
;DYLQSVATQPRFIETHRLSPYPKRSMDIGVVLDLMIHDLDIVLAFVNSPIKDVDGVGVPVLSESEDIANARIKFENGCVANLTASRVSPERMRKIRVFSGGESTSYVSLDYQKQEGYIYRIAAEDAEKSSLWQKLLHAKDTAIVSEFAGKKVVREPVPIEKEEPLKLELQHFIQCVAQKQTPKVSGEAGRQALEVALEITRQIQQLETS
;
A
#
# COMPACT_ATOMS: atom_id res chain seq x y z
N ASP A 1 1.23 11.68 -0.75
CA ASP A 1 2.26 12.66 -1.10
C ASP A 1 3.65 12.27 -0.56
N TYR A 2 3.80 11.94 0.75
CA TYR A 2 5.12 11.57 1.30
C TYR A 2 5.71 10.29 0.68
N LEU A 3 4.90 9.24 0.52
CA LEU A 3 5.34 7.99 -0.10
C LEU A 3 5.88 8.22 -1.52
N GLN A 4 5.21 9.06 -2.31
CA GLN A 4 5.65 9.42 -3.66
C GLN A 4 6.98 10.18 -3.68
N SER A 5 7.28 10.96 -2.63
CA SER A 5 8.53 11.71 -2.54
C SER A 5 9.73 10.85 -2.15
N VAL A 6 9.51 9.74 -1.45
CA VAL A 6 10.59 8.89 -0.91
C VAL A 6 10.75 7.55 -1.63
N ALA A 7 9.73 7.08 -2.35
CA ALA A 7 9.72 5.84 -3.10
C ALA A 7 9.41 6.12 -4.58
N THR A 8 10.34 6.80 -5.27
CA THR A 8 10.15 7.34 -6.62
C THR A 8 10.12 6.28 -7.72
N GLN A 9 10.73 5.13 -7.51
CA GLN A 9 10.78 4.02 -8.47
C GLN A 9 10.36 2.72 -7.79
N PRO A 10 9.05 2.52 -7.51
CA PRO A 10 8.57 1.29 -6.89
C PRO A 10 8.85 0.10 -7.82
N ARG A 11 9.47 -0.94 -7.26
CA ARG A 11 9.78 -2.20 -7.96
C ARG A 11 8.90 -3.33 -7.46
N PHE A 12 8.60 -3.30 -6.17
CA PHE A 12 7.78 -4.29 -5.53
C PHE A 12 6.95 -3.68 -4.41
N ILE A 13 5.66 -4.01 -4.38
CA ILE A 13 4.70 -3.54 -3.38
C ILE A 13 4.01 -4.74 -2.77
N GLU A 14 3.85 -4.72 -1.45
CA GLU A 14 3.01 -5.66 -0.72
C GLU A 14 1.96 -4.90 0.08
N THR A 15 0.71 -5.32 0.00
CA THR A 15 -0.36 -4.85 0.89
C THR A 15 -0.99 -6.00 1.65
N HIS A 16 -1.33 -5.74 2.91
CA HIS A 16 -2.07 -6.66 3.75
C HIS A 16 -3.21 -5.91 4.44
N ARG A 17 -4.44 -6.31 4.12
CA ARG A 17 -5.66 -5.81 4.73
C ARG A 17 -6.43 -6.97 5.33
N LEU A 18 -6.22 -7.17 6.64
CA LEU A 18 -6.79 -8.27 7.39
C LEU A 18 -7.78 -7.75 8.42
N SER A 19 -8.88 -8.44 8.59
CA SER A 19 -9.88 -8.13 9.62
C SER A 19 -10.54 -9.40 10.16
N PRO A 20 -11.07 -9.38 11.39
CA PRO A 20 -12.00 -10.39 11.84
C PRO A 20 -13.29 -10.34 11.02
N TYR A 21 -14.03 -11.46 11.03
CA TYR A 21 -15.26 -11.60 10.26
C TYR A 21 -16.30 -10.54 10.66
N PRO A 22 -16.75 -9.70 9.71
CA PRO A 22 -17.71 -8.66 10.00
C PRO A 22 -19.13 -9.23 9.98
N LYS A 23 -20.06 -8.58 10.70
CA LYS A 23 -21.48 -8.90 10.64
C LYS A 23 -22.23 -8.19 9.50
N ARG A 24 -21.50 -7.55 8.58
CA ARG A 24 -22.02 -6.71 7.47
C ARG A 24 -21.30 -7.05 6.17
N SER A 25 -21.83 -6.60 5.05
CA SER A 25 -21.22 -6.78 3.71
C SER A 25 -20.97 -8.26 3.38
N MET A 26 -21.95 -9.12 3.72
CA MET A 26 -21.84 -10.56 3.46
C MET A 26 -22.31 -10.94 2.05
N ASP A 27 -22.87 -10.00 1.34
CA ASP A 27 -23.38 -10.09 -0.02
C ASP A 27 -22.32 -9.89 -1.10
N ILE A 28 -21.12 -9.44 -0.70
CA ILE A 28 -19.97 -9.24 -1.61
C ILE A 28 -18.71 -9.92 -1.06
N GLY A 29 -17.78 -10.26 -1.96
CA GLY A 29 -16.49 -10.84 -1.60
C GLY A 29 -15.49 -9.82 -1.04
N VAL A 30 -14.42 -10.35 -0.44
CA VAL A 30 -13.39 -9.54 0.22
C VAL A 30 -12.61 -8.64 -0.76
N VAL A 31 -12.61 -8.98 -2.05
CA VAL A 31 -11.98 -8.15 -3.08
C VAL A 31 -12.69 -6.81 -3.19
N LEU A 32 -14.02 -6.82 -3.29
CA LEU A 32 -14.83 -5.61 -3.41
C LEU A 32 -15.04 -4.88 -2.08
N ASP A 33 -15.03 -5.60 -0.94
CA ASP A 33 -15.21 -4.98 0.39
C ASP A 33 -13.91 -4.38 0.94
N LEU A 34 -12.78 -5.06 0.76
CA LEU A 34 -11.51 -4.68 1.40
C LEU A 34 -10.39 -4.38 0.41
N MET A 35 -10.10 -5.27 -0.56
CA MET A 35 -8.94 -5.14 -1.43
C MET A 35 -9.02 -3.91 -2.33
N ILE A 36 -10.22 -3.48 -2.72
CA ILE A 36 -10.45 -2.32 -3.59
C ILE A 36 -9.78 -1.04 -3.05
N HIS A 37 -9.72 -0.86 -1.74
CA HIS A 37 -9.05 0.28 -1.14
C HIS A 37 -7.52 0.26 -1.33
N ASP A 38 -6.92 -0.93 -1.32
CA ASP A 38 -5.49 -1.07 -1.56
C ASP A 38 -5.18 -1.02 -3.06
N LEU A 39 -6.11 -1.47 -3.91
CA LEU A 39 -6.04 -1.28 -5.36
C LEU A 39 -5.97 0.20 -5.72
N ASP A 40 -6.88 1.03 -5.18
CA ASP A 40 -6.89 2.47 -5.41
C ASP A 40 -5.54 3.12 -5.03
N ILE A 41 -5.00 2.78 -3.85
CA ILE A 41 -3.71 3.29 -3.39
C ILE A 41 -2.57 2.84 -4.31
N VAL A 42 -2.52 1.57 -4.70
CA VAL A 42 -1.44 1.01 -5.52
C VAL A 42 -1.47 1.59 -6.93
N LEU A 43 -2.66 1.69 -7.55
CA LEU A 43 -2.83 2.25 -8.89
C LEU A 43 -2.39 3.72 -8.94
N ALA A 44 -2.85 4.52 -7.97
CA ALA A 44 -2.48 5.93 -7.87
C ALA A 44 -0.97 6.13 -7.60
N PHE A 45 -0.35 5.21 -6.84
CA PHE A 45 1.05 5.30 -6.48
C PHE A 45 1.97 4.87 -7.62
N VAL A 46 1.70 3.74 -8.28
CA VAL A 46 2.54 3.20 -9.37
C VAL A 46 2.40 4.04 -10.63
N ASN A 47 1.21 4.57 -10.89
CA ASN A 47 0.88 5.44 -12.03
C ASN A 47 1.45 4.92 -13.36
N SER A 48 1.19 3.64 -13.65
CA SER A 48 1.60 2.96 -14.88
C SER A 48 0.49 2.02 -15.34
N PRO A 49 0.33 1.79 -16.65
CA PRO A 49 -0.64 0.82 -17.15
C PRO A 49 -0.41 -0.57 -16.57
N ILE A 50 -1.50 -1.29 -16.34
CA ILE A 50 -1.47 -2.69 -15.92
C ILE A 50 -1.11 -3.55 -17.13
N LYS A 51 -0.14 -4.42 -16.96
CA LYS A 51 0.27 -5.41 -17.94
C LYS A 51 -0.43 -6.75 -17.75
N ASP A 52 -0.62 -7.15 -16.50
CA ASP A 52 -1.16 -8.47 -16.14
C ASP A 52 -1.72 -8.46 -14.73
N VAL A 53 -2.81 -9.22 -14.51
CA VAL A 53 -3.46 -9.41 -13.21
C VAL A 53 -3.69 -10.90 -13.01
N ASP A 54 -3.31 -11.41 -11.86
CA ASP A 54 -3.56 -12.78 -11.43
C ASP A 54 -4.19 -12.76 -10.04
N GLY A 55 -5.39 -13.31 -9.91
CA GLY A 55 -6.20 -13.28 -8.71
C GLY A 55 -6.65 -14.67 -8.26
N VAL A 56 -6.48 -14.95 -6.97
CA VAL A 56 -6.98 -16.17 -6.31
C VAL A 56 -7.76 -15.81 -5.06
N GLY A 57 -8.78 -16.58 -4.73
CA GLY A 57 -9.60 -16.37 -3.54
C GLY A 57 -10.24 -17.66 -3.07
N VAL A 58 -10.66 -17.67 -1.81
CA VAL A 58 -11.26 -18.84 -1.17
C VAL A 58 -12.42 -18.40 -0.28
N PRO A 59 -13.62 -18.99 -0.43
CA PRO A 59 -14.71 -18.89 0.52
C PRO A 59 -14.37 -19.74 1.75
N VAL A 60 -14.58 -19.20 2.95
CA VAL A 60 -14.30 -19.88 4.23
C VAL A 60 -15.55 -19.92 5.12
N LEU A 61 -16.21 -18.77 5.30
CA LEU A 61 -17.39 -18.60 6.15
C LEU A 61 -18.60 -18.08 5.38
N SER A 62 -18.43 -17.62 4.16
CA SER A 62 -19.50 -17.10 3.30
C SER A 62 -19.50 -17.80 1.92
N GLU A 63 -20.45 -17.46 1.06
CA GLU A 63 -20.55 -18.00 -0.31
C GLU A 63 -19.57 -17.35 -1.28
N SER A 64 -19.02 -16.17 -0.95
CA SER A 64 -18.02 -15.47 -1.73
C SER A 64 -16.65 -15.56 -1.07
N GLU A 65 -15.59 -15.14 -1.77
CA GLU A 65 -14.23 -15.18 -1.25
C GLU A 65 -14.10 -14.36 0.06
N ASP A 66 -13.63 -15.01 1.12
CA ASP A 66 -13.33 -14.42 2.44
C ASP A 66 -11.84 -14.11 2.60
N ILE A 67 -11.01 -14.75 1.77
CA ILE A 67 -9.57 -14.50 1.63
C ILE A 67 -9.30 -14.39 0.13
N ALA A 68 -8.55 -13.36 -0.26
CA ALA A 68 -8.09 -13.18 -1.62
C ALA A 68 -6.63 -12.69 -1.66
N ASN A 69 -5.91 -13.13 -2.68
CA ASN A 69 -4.61 -12.60 -3.06
C ASN A 69 -4.65 -12.22 -4.53
N ALA A 70 -4.07 -11.05 -4.84
CA ALA A 70 -3.92 -10.61 -6.22
C ALA A 70 -2.47 -10.20 -6.49
N ARG A 71 -1.97 -10.55 -7.68
CA ARG A 71 -0.69 -10.12 -8.20
C ARG A 71 -0.90 -9.27 -9.44
N ILE A 72 -0.45 -8.02 -9.39
CA ILE A 72 -0.56 -7.06 -10.49
C ILE A 72 0.83 -6.76 -11.01
N LYS A 73 1.05 -6.89 -12.31
CA LYS A 73 2.26 -6.49 -13.01
C LYS A 73 1.99 -5.23 -13.81
N PHE A 74 2.86 -4.26 -13.73
CA PHE A 74 2.77 -2.99 -14.44
C PHE A 74 3.77 -2.90 -15.59
N GLU A 75 3.47 -2.06 -16.60
CA GLU A 75 4.34 -1.85 -17.76
C GLU A 75 5.71 -1.28 -17.39
N ASN A 76 5.79 -0.46 -16.32
CA ASN A 76 7.06 0.06 -15.80
C ASN A 76 7.91 -0.98 -15.05
N GLY A 77 7.47 -2.24 -15.01
CA GLY A 77 8.14 -3.35 -14.35
C GLY A 77 7.90 -3.46 -12.83
N CYS A 78 7.08 -2.59 -12.25
CA CYS A 78 6.62 -2.75 -10.86
C CYS A 78 5.70 -3.97 -10.75
N VAL A 79 5.78 -4.66 -9.62
CA VAL A 79 4.87 -5.76 -9.25
C VAL A 79 4.24 -5.44 -7.89
N ALA A 80 2.92 -5.59 -7.79
CA ALA A 80 2.20 -5.46 -6.53
C ALA A 80 1.53 -6.78 -6.14
N ASN A 81 1.70 -7.22 -4.91
CA ASN A 81 0.97 -8.32 -4.29
C ASN A 81 0.02 -7.75 -3.24
N LEU A 82 -1.26 -8.04 -3.37
CA LEU A 82 -2.30 -7.57 -2.46
C LEU A 82 -2.94 -8.78 -1.78
N THR A 83 -3.04 -8.74 -0.46
CA THR A 83 -3.72 -9.76 0.33
C THR A 83 -4.83 -9.11 1.15
N ALA A 84 -6.04 -9.59 0.99
CA ALA A 84 -7.19 -9.20 1.78
C ALA A 84 -7.83 -10.42 2.45
N SER A 85 -8.22 -10.28 3.72
CA SER A 85 -8.92 -11.33 4.47
C SER A 85 -9.89 -10.70 5.46
N ARG A 86 -11.09 -11.24 5.53
CA ARG A 86 -12.09 -10.92 6.55
C ARG A 86 -12.32 -12.03 7.58
N VAL A 87 -11.46 -13.05 7.59
CA VAL A 87 -11.50 -14.17 8.53
C VAL A 87 -10.22 -14.30 9.36
N SER A 88 -9.44 -13.23 9.44
CA SER A 88 -8.21 -13.18 10.23
C SER A 88 -8.50 -12.77 11.67
N PRO A 89 -7.89 -13.41 12.68
CA PRO A 89 -8.12 -13.06 14.09
C PRO A 89 -7.59 -11.65 14.43
N GLU A 90 -6.59 -11.18 13.72
CA GLU A 90 -5.97 -9.88 13.92
C GLU A 90 -6.36 -8.88 12.82
N ARG A 91 -6.40 -7.61 13.19
CA ARG A 91 -6.55 -6.51 12.24
C ARG A 91 -5.19 -6.04 11.77
N MET A 92 -5.03 -5.91 10.45
CA MET A 92 -3.82 -5.37 9.84
C MET A 92 -4.19 -4.51 8.63
N ARG A 93 -3.54 -3.36 8.50
CA ARG A 93 -3.63 -2.49 7.32
C ARG A 93 -2.25 -1.95 7.00
N LYS A 94 -1.46 -2.73 6.26
CA LYS A 94 -0.06 -2.41 5.99
C LYS A 94 0.23 -2.36 4.50
N ILE A 95 1.07 -1.41 4.12
CA ILE A 95 1.73 -1.38 2.82
C ILE A 95 3.23 -1.37 3.00
N ARG A 96 3.92 -2.10 2.15
CA ARG A 96 5.38 -2.13 2.06
C ARG A 96 5.77 -1.85 0.62
N VAL A 97 6.73 -0.95 0.44
CA VAL A 97 7.21 -0.54 -0.89
C VAL A 97 8.70 -0.70 -0.95
N PHE A 98 9.16 -1.47 -1.91
CA PHE A 98 10.56 -1.64 -2.24
C PHE A 98 10.86 -0.83 -3.50
N SER A 99 11.73 0.15 -3.38
CA SER A 99 12.15 1.01 -4.47
C SER A 99 13.56 0.66 -4.93
N GLY A 100 13.78 0.73 -6.22
CA GLY A 100 15.09 0.54 -6.85
C GLY A 100 15.66 1.86 -7.36
N GLY A 101 16.81 1.78 -8.08
CA GLY A 101 17.50 2.91 -8.65
C GLY A 101 18.66 3.39 -7.79
N GLU A 102 19.04 4.67 -7.92
CA GLU A 102 20.18 5.26 -7.19
C GLU A 102 19.98 5.28 -5.67
N SER A 103 18.73 5.28 -5.22
CA SER A 103 18.34 5.33 -3.81
C SER A 103 17.44 4.13 -3.47
N THR A 104 18.05 2.95 -3.28
CA THR A 104 17.32 1.77 -2.81
C THR A 104 16.75 2.03 -1.43
N SER A 105 15.43 1.91 -1.30
CA SER A 105 14.72 2.12 -0.05
C SER A 105 13.61 1.08 0.15
N TYR A 106 13.33 0.78 1.42
CA TYR A 106 12.19 0.01 1.84
C TYR A 106 11.33 0.88 2.75
N VAL A 107 10.08 1.09 2.37
CA VAL A 107 9.11 1.85 3.17
C VAL A 107 8.07 0.88 3.71
N SER A 108 7.77 0.96 5.00
CA SER A 108 6.71 0.20 5.65
C SER A 108 5.76 1.14 6.36
N LEU A 109 4.49 1.16 5.97
CA LEU A 109 3.44 1.96 6.59
C LEU A 109 2.38 1.06 7.22
N ASP A 110 1.94 1.42 8.42
CA ASP A 110 0.80 0.82 9.11
C ASP A 110 -0.31 1.86 9.21
N TYR A 111 -1.33 1.74 8.35
CA TYR A 111 -2.46 2.70 8.32
C TYR A 111 -3.34 2.63 9.56
N GLN A 112 -3.38 1.49 10.25
CA GLN A 112 -4.17 1.34 11.45
C GLN A 112 -3.54 2.08 12.63
N LYS A 113 -2.21 2.00 12.75
CA LYS A 113 -1.45 2.69 13.80
C LYS A 113 -1.10 4.11 13.44
N GLN A 114 -1.24 4.48 12.15
CA GLN A 114 -0.74 5.71 11.56
C GLN A 114 0.74 5.92 11.88
N GLU A 115 1.53 4.89 11.57
CA GLU A 115 2.97 4.84 11.79
C GLU A 115 3.67 4.30 10.56
N GLY A 116 4.92 4.70 10.37
CA GLY A 116 5.72 4.19 9.27
C GLY A 116 7.20 4.39 9.47
N TYR A 117 7.96 3.59 8.74
CA TYR A 117 9.42 3.63 8.74
C TYR A 117 9.97 3.51 7.34
N ILE A 118 11.07 4.22 7.10
CA ILE A 118 11.89 4.06 5.91
C ILE A 118 13.19 3.40 6.32
N TYR A 119 13.60 2.41 5.55
CA TYR A 119 14.87 1.73 5.70
C TYR A 119 15.73 2.06 4.48
N ARG A 120 16.95 2.51 4.71
CA ARG A 120 17.92 2.87 3.66
C ARG A 120 19.28 2.27 3.97
N ILE A 121 20.02 1.97 2.92
CA ILE A 121 21.42 1.61 3.06
C ILE A 121 22.22 2.91 3.22
N ALA A 122 22.96 3.05 4.29
CA ALA A 122 23.89 4.16 4.48
C ALA A 122 25.01 4.07 3.44
N ALA A 123 25.32 5.17 2.75
CA ALA A 123 26.50 5.23 1.88
C ALA A 123 27.78 5.11 2.76
N GLU A 124 28.83 4.47 2.23
CA GLU A 124 30.10 4.25 2.97
C GLU A 124 30.75 5.56 3.46
N ASP A 125 30.56 6.67 2.74
CA ASP A 125 31.06 8.00 3.11
C ASP A 125 30.10 8.83 3.97
N ALA A 126 28.91 8.32 4.27
CA ALA A 126 27.90 9.07 5.01
C ALA A 126 28.32 9.37 6.46
N GLU A 127 29.12 8.53 7.09
CA GLU A 127 29.60 8.74 8.48
C GLU A 127 30.43 10.00 8.66
N LYS A 128 31.05 10.51 7.59
CA LYS A 128 31.86 11.74 7.59
C LYS A 128 31.04 13.01 7.36
N SER A 129 29.77 12.87 7.00
CA SER A 129 28.90 14.01 6.72
C SER A 129 28.23 14.52 8.00
N SER A 130 28.30 15.84 8.24
CA SER A 130 27.61 16.50 9.35
C SER A 130 26.08 16.32 9.33
N LEU A 131 25.50 16.04 8.15
CA LEU A 131 24.09 15.72 7.96
C LEU A 131 23.75 14.35 8.55
N TRP A 132 24.63 13.35 8.42
CA TRP A 132 24.42 12.02 9.00
C TRP A 132 24.49 12.03 10.54
N GLN A 133 25.38 12.82 11.10
CA GLN A 133 25.44 13.01 12.55
C GLN A 133 24.13 13.66 13.06
N LYS A 134 23.57 14.63 12.34
CA LYS A 134 22.27 15.22 12.66
C LYS A 134 21.11 14.24 12.50
N LEU A 135 21.14 13.35 11.50
CA LEU A 135 20.14 12.31 11.27
C LEU A 135 20.16 11.24 12.37
N LEU A 136 21.33 10.78 12.79
CA LEU A 136 21.50 9.83 13.90
C LEU A 136 21.09 10.41 15.27
N HIS A 137 21.09 11.73 15.42
CA HIS A 137 20.56 12.42 16.60
C HIS A 137 19.07 12.76 16.49
N ALA A 138 18.41 12.52 15.34
CA ALA A 138 16.97 12.66 15.22
C ALA A 138 16.27 11.59 16.07
N LYS A 139 15.27 12.02 16.81
CA LYS A 139 14.48 11.16 17.70
C LYS A 139 13.94 9.95 16.91
N ASP A 140 14.21 8.75 17.37
CA ASP A 140 13.77 7.47 16.80
C ASP A 140 14.47 6.98 15.51
N THR A 141 15.53 7.63 15.03
CA THR A 141 16.40 7.07 13.99
C THR A 141 17.38 6.07 14.62
N ALA A 142 17.48 4.87 14.03
CA ALA A 142 18.34 3.81 14.54
C ALA A 142 19.04 3.04 13.42
N ILE A 143 20.29 2.65 13.66
CA ILE A 143 20.95 1.60 12.88
C ILE A 143 20.33 0.27 13.31
N VAL A 144 19.64 -0.40 12.41
CA VAL A 144 18.91 -1.64 12.73
C VAL A 144 19.64 -2.90 12.30
N SER A 145 20.60 -2.78 11.39
CA SER A 145 21.38 -3.91 10.89
C SER A 145 22.66 -3.45 10.22
N GLU A 146 23.67 -4.30 10.25
CA GLU A 146 24.89 -4.17 9.46
C GLU A 146 25.13 -5.48 8.72
N PHE A 147 25.32 -5.42 7.41
CA PHE A 147 25.61 -6.58 6.58
C PHE A 147 26.62 -6.23 5.47
N ALA A 148 27.71 -7.00 5.40
CA ALA A 148 28.77 -6.81 4.42
C ALA A 148 29.33 -5.37 4.40
N GLY A 149 29.52 -4.75 5.57
CA GLY A 149 30.02 -3.37 5.72
C GLY A 149 28.98 -2.28 5.40
N LYS A 150 27.74 -2.65 5.01
CA LYS A 150 26.66 -1.70 4.76
C LYS A 150 25.74 -1.61 5.97
N LYS A 151 25.50 -0.41 6.44
CA LYS A 151 24.59 -0.13 7.56
C LYS A 151 23.18 0.15 7.03
N VAL A 152 22.18 -0.49 7.61
CA VAL A 152 20.78 -0.21 7.34
C VAL A 152 20.26 0.73 8.42
N VAL A 153 19.81 1.90 8.00
CA VAL A 153 19.24 2.93 8.89
C VAL A 153 17.72 2.93 8.76
N ARG A 154 17.06 2.94 9.89
CA ARG A 154 15.60 3.11 10.00
C ARG A 154 15.29 4.53 10.43
N GLU A 155 14.45 5.20 9.66
CA GLU A 155 13.93 6.55 9.93
C GLU A 155 12.41 6.50 10.08
N PRO A 156 11.82 7.19 11.06
CA PRO A 156 10.37 7.29 11.16
C PRO A 156 9.82 8.16 10.03
N VAL A 157 8.67 7.76 9.49
CA VAL A 157 7.90 8.58 8.53
C VAL A 157 7.17 9.67 9.32
N PRO A 158 7.31 10.95 8.97
CA PRO A 158 6.54 12.01 9.61
C PRO A 158 5.07 11.90 9.20
N ILE A 159 4.24 11.35 10.06
CA ILE A 159 2.80 11.17 9.84
C ILE A 159 2.05 12.02 10.87
N GLU A 160 1.25 12.96 10.39
CA GLU A 160 0.28 13.66 11.21
C GLU A 160 -0.93 12.73 11.43
N LYS A 161 -1.23 12.46 12.71
CA LYS A 161 -2.36 11.59 13.08
C LYS A 161 -3.65 12.37 12.99
N GLU A 162 -4.39 12.14 11.93
CA GLU A 162 -5.70 12.74 11.69
C GLU A 162 -6.75 11.68 11.35
N GLU A 163 -8.01 12.05 11.46
CA GLU A 163 -9.12 11.18 11.12
C GLU A 163 -9.32 11.16 9.58
N PRO A 164 -9.12 9.99 8.91
CA PRO A 164 -9.07 9.92 7.45
C PRO A 164 -10.36 10.39 6.76
N LEU A 165 -11.53 10.01 7.28
CA LEU A 165 -12.83 10.40 6.70
C LEU A 165 -13.04 11.92 6.78
N LYS A 166 -12.60 12.54 7.88
CA LYS A 166 -12.66 14.02 8.00
C LYS A 166 -11.83 14.70 6.92
N LEU A 167 -10.60 14.22 6.69
CA LEU A 167 -9.72 14.76 5.64
C LEU A 167 -10.33 14.60 4.24
N GLU A 168 -10.90 13.44 3.96
CA GLU A 168 -11.56 13.15 2.69
C GLU A 168 -12.73 14.11 2.44
N LEU A 169 -13.64 14.26 3.40
CA LEU A 169 -14.80 15.15 3.31
C LEU A 169 -14.37 16.62 3.17
N GLN A 170 -13.39 17.07 3.96
CA GLN A 170 -12.85 18.43 3.86
C GLN A 170 -12.27 18.71 2.47
N HIS A 171 -11.48 17.77 1.95
CA HIS A 171 -10.88 17.88 0.62
C HIS A 171 -11.96 17.93 -0.47
N PHE A 172 -12.98 17.07 -0.37
CA PHE A 172 -14.09 17.05 -1.32
C PHE A 172 -14.84 18.38 -1.34
N ILE A 173 -15.22 18.90 -0.17
CA ILE A 173 -15.92 20.20 -0.04
C ILE A 173 -15.06 21.33 -0.63
N GLN A 174 -13.75 21.33 -0.35
CA GLN A 174 -12.83 22.32 -0.90
C GLN A 174 -12.76 22.26 -2.43
N CYS A 175 -12.66 21.05 -3.00
CA CYS A 175 -12.65 20.86 -4.45
C CYS A 175 -13.94 21.35 -5.11
N VAL A 176 -15.10 21.09 -4.50
CA VAL A 176 -16.39 21.61 -4.99
C VAL A 176 -16.42 23.13 -4.97
N ALA A 177 -16.02 23.75 -3.84
CA ALA A 177 -16.01 25.21 -3.69
C ALA A 177 -15.06 25.91 -4.67
N GLN A 178 -13.90 25.28 -4.96
CA GLN A 178 -12.88 25.84 -5.85
C GLN A 178 -13.00 25.36 -7.30
N LYS A 179 -13.99 24.51 -7.62
CA LYS A 179 -14.16 23.85 -8.93
C LYS A 179 -12.89 23.11 -9.39
N GLN A 180 -12.24 22.42 -8.48
CA GLN A 180 -11.03 21.61 -8.73
C GLN A 180 -11.38 20.12 -8.78
N THR A 181 -10.59 19.36 -9.52
CA THR A 181 -10.69 17.91 -9.53
C THR A 181 -10.13 17.35 -8.21
N PRO A 182 -10.86 16.49 -7.50
CA PRO A 182 -10.35 15.86 -6.28
C PRO A 182 -9.17 14.92 -6.60
N LYS A 183 -8.29 14.70 -5.61
CA LYS A 183 -7.13 13.79 -5.73
C LYS A 183 -7.57 12.37 -6.09
N VAL A 184 -8.63 11.89 -5.47
CA VAL A 184 -9.29 10.63 -5.84
C VAL A 184 -10.52 11.02 -6.66
N SER A 185 -10.40 10.92 -7.97
CA SER A 185 -11.47 11.25 -8.91
C SER A 185 -12.39 10.05 -9.14
N GLY A 186 -13.57 10.31 -9.73
CA GLY A 186 -14.45 9.22 -10.17
C GLY A 186 -13.79 8.28 -11.18
N GLU A 187 -12.87 8.78 -12.01
CA GLU A 187 -12.09 7.98 -12.94
C GLU A 187 -11.13 7.03 -12.21
N ALA A 188 -10.43 7.51 -11.16
CA ALA A 188 -9.58 6.66 -10.34
C ALA A 188 -10.40 5.57 -9.63
N GLY A 189 -11.55 5.92 -9.07
CA GLY A 189 -12.45 4.94 -8.46
C GLY A 189 -12.99 3.91 -9.46
N ARG A 190 -13.31 4.33 -10.70
CA ARG A 190 -13.70 3.43 -11.78
C ARG A 190 -12.59 2.43 -12.13
N GLN A 191 -11.35 2.90 -12.25
CA GLN A 191 -10.19 2.05 -12.55
C GLN A 191 -9.97 1.01 -11.46
N ALA A 192 -10.03 1.40 -10.18
CA ALA A 192 -9.90 0.48 -9.06
C ALA A 192 -11.01 -0.59 -9.06
N LEU A 193 -12.25 -0.18 -9.37
CA LEU A 193 -13.38 -1.10 -9.47
C LEU A 193 -13.24 -2.08 -10.65
N GLU A 194 -12.80 -1.62 -11.82
CA GLU A 194 -12.56 -2.49 -12.98
C GLU A 194 -11.54 -3.59 -12.67
N VAL A 195 -10.44 -3.24 -11.99
CA VAL A 195 -9.44 -4.22 -11.57
C VAL A 195 -10.00 -5.18 -10.52
N ALA A 196 -10.77 -4.68 -9.56
CA ALA A 196 -11.40 -5.52 -8.54
C ALA A 196 -12.40 -6.52 -9.17
N LEU A 197 -13.19 -6.08 -10.14
CA LEU A 197 -14.11 -6.97 -10.86
C LEU A 197 -13.38 -8.02 -11.69
N GLU A 198 -12.26 -7.68 -12.31
CA GLU A 198 -11.43 -8.64 -13.04
C GLU A 198 -10.85 -9.71 -12.09
N ILE A 199 -10.35 -9.31 -10.93
CA ILE A 199 -9.87 -10.26 -9.90
C ILE A 199 -11.01 -11.18 -9.45
N THR A 200 -12.17 -10.61 -9.13
CA THR A 200 -13.36 -11.40 -8.72
C THR A 200 -13.77 -12.39 -9.81
N ARG A 201 -13.77 -11.98 -11.08
CA ARG A 201 -14.07 -12.86 -12.21
C ARG A 201 -13.10 -14.04 -12.32
N GLN A 202 -11.81 -13.82 -12.14
CA GLN A 202 -10.79 -14.89 -12.15
C GLN A 202 -11.01 -15.89 -11.01
N ILE A 203 -11.31 -15.40 -9.80
CA ILE A 203 -11.61 -16.25 -8.65
C ILE A 203 -12.81 -17.16 -8.94
N GLN A 204 -13.92 -16.59 -9.46
CA GLN A 204 -15.12 -17.37 -9.78
C GLN A 204 -14.90 -18.41 -10.87
N GLN A 205 -14.01 -18.16 -11.82
CA GLN A 205 -13.68 -19.15 -12.87
C GLN A 205 -12.87 -20.33 -12.31
N LEU A 206 -12.02 -20.12 -11.33
CA LEU A 206 -11.27 -21.21 -10.68
C LEU A 206 -12.16 -22.13 -9.85
N GLU A 207 -13.23 -21.59 -9.24
CA GLU A 207 -14.20 -22.37 -8.45
C GLU A 207 -15.08 -23.28 -9.32
N THR A 208 -15.23 -22.97 -10.61
CA THR A 208 -16.06 -23.74 -11.55
C THR A 208 -15.27 -24.76 -12.38
N SER A 209 -13.97 -24.81 -12.22
CA SER A 209 -13.03 -25.72 -12.93
C SER A 209 -12.64 -26.91 -12.08
#